data_714efba552a744dca0de85daa67c0bf2
#
_entry.id   714efba552a744dca0de85daa67c0bf2
#
_cell.length_a   1.000
_cell.length_b   1.000
_cell.length_c   1.000
_cell.angle_alpha   90.00
_cell.angle_beta   90.00
_cell.angle_gamma   90.00
#
_symmetry.space_group_name_H-M   'P 1'
#
loop_
_entity.id
_entity.type
_entity.pdbx_description
1 polymer ?
#
loop_
_entity_poly.entity_id
_entity_poly.type
_entity_poly.pdbx_seq_one_letter_code
_entity_poly.pdbx_strand_id
1 'polypeptide(L)'
;FQSWARPAAPATRNSDTYFAGLAHDWNSGHAAWHNGLHDSWVAAKSQQTMAYFTSQDIPYYYALAQAFTVCDGYHCSQLGPTNPNRLYLWTGCCGNVAGATPHIDNGTYGANWTTLPERLNAAGVSWKFYQDRGQGLDHGSGFGEYPTGGGGDLWWNGNYGDNTVLNFARYQNLAAGDPLAPALNGTQIDPKGNGTPYDTRLFQQLQADVANGTLPQVSWIVAPYAYSEHPSWATSGGEWYVSNILDALTANPEVWAS
;
A
#
# COMPACT_ATOMS: atom_id res chain seq x y z
N PHE A 1 -18.61 6.71 16.97
CA PHE A 1 -18.42 5.43 16.29
C PHE A 1 -18.99 4.33 17.18
N GLN A 2 -19.99 3.57 16.72
CA GLN A 2 -20.37 2.34 17.39
C GLN A 2 -19.19 1.38 17.25
N SER A 3 -18.83 0.72 18.35
CA SER A 3 -17.83 -0.35 18.33
C SER A 3 -18.30 -1.44 17.38
N TRP A 4 -17.78 -1.46 16.17
CA TRP A 4 -17.98 -2.58 15.27
C TRP A 4 -17.33 -3.81 15.88
N ALA A 5 -18.10 -4.89 15.96
CA ALA A 5 -17.51 -6.18 16.25
C ALA A 5 -16.49 -6.46 15.13
N ARG A 6 -15.20 -6.42 15.47
CA ARG A 6 -14.16 -6.78 14.53
C ARG A 6 -14.50 -8.13 13.91
N PRO A 7 -14.44 -8.29 12.59
CA PRO A 7 -14.56 -9.61 12.01
C PRO A 7 -13.61 -10.55 12.74
N ALA A 8 -14.12 -11.69 13.20
CA ALA A 8 -13.24 -12.70 13.76
C ALA A 8 -12.20 -13.04 12.69
N ALA A 9 -10.92 -12.96 13.04
CA ALA A 9 -9.85 -13.26 12.11
C ALA A 9 -10.11 -14.62 11.45
N PRO A 10 -10.23 -14.70 10.12
CA PRO A 10 -10.37 -15.98 9.47
C PRO A 10 -9.09 -16.77 9.71
N ALA A 11 -9.22 -17.90 10.35
CA ALA A 11 -8.08 -18.78 10.68
C ALA A 11 -7.40 -19.39 9.44
N THR A 12 -8.05 -19.30 8.26
CA THR A 12 -7.58 -19.90 7.01
C THR A 12 -8.04 -19.05 5.82
N ARG A 13 -7.33 -19.16 4.71
CA ARG A 13 -7.79 -18.63 3.41
C ARG A 13 -9.16 -19.22 3.12
N ASN A 14 -10.14 -18.38 2.93
CA ASN A 14 -11.45 -18.79 2.43
C ASN A 14 -11.50 -18.45 0.94
N SER A 15 -11.68 -19.46 0.09
CA SER A 15 -11.74 -19.29 -1.36
C SER A 15 -12.88 -18.36 -1.82
N ASP A 16 -13.88 -18.14 -0.97
CA ASP A 16 -15.05 -17.36 -1.28
C ASP A 16 -14.91 -15.86 -0.93
N THR A 17 -13.78 -15.47 -0.30
CA THR A 17 -13.55 -14.10 0.18
C THR A 17 -12.47 -13.35 -0.56
N TYR A 18 -11.94 -13.88 -1.63
CA TYR A 18 -10.97 -13.19 -2.48
C TYR A 18 -11.10 -13.59 -3.95
N PHE A 19 -10.62 -12.74 -4.83
CA PHE A 19 -10.52 -13.02 -6.27
C PHE A 19 -9.08 -13.28 -6.67
N ALA A 20 -8.87 -14.10 -7.70
CA ALA A 20 -7.58 -14.23 -8.34
C ALA A 20 -7.21 -12.92 -9.06
N GLY A 21 -5.92 -12.65 -9.21
CA GLY A 21 -5.45 -11.47 -9.91
C GLY A 21 -5.89 -11.48 -11.37
N LEU A 22 -6.46 -10.37 -11.82
CA LEU A 22 -6.71 -10.13 -13.24
C LEU A 22 -5.42 -9.68 -13.93
N ALA A 23 -5.30 -9.91 -15.23
CA ALA A 23 -4.26 -9.28 -16.03
C ALA A 23 -4.36 -7.75 -15.90
N HIS A 24 -3.26 -7.10 -15.49
CA HIS A 24 -3.23 -5.67 -15.19
C HIS A 24 -2.02 -4.96 -15.81
N ASP A 25 -1.39 -5.62 -16.77
CA ASP A 25 -0.32 -5.06 -17.59
C ASP A 25 -0.86 -3.99 -18.57
N TRP A 26 0.09 -3.27 -19.19
CA TRP A 26 -0.20 -2.22 -20.16
C TRP A 26 -1.12 -2.69 -21.30
N ASN A 27 -0.82 -3.83 -21.91
CA ASN A 27 -1.56 -4.30 -23.08
C ASN A 27 -2.99 -4.70 -22.72
N SER A 28 -3.17 -5.44 -21.64
CA SER A 28 -4.51 -5.87 -21.20
C SER A 28 -5.36 -4.69 -20.73
N GLY A 29 -4.73 -3.68 -20.10
CA GLY A 29 -5.40 -2.43 -19.70
C GLY A 29 -5.93 -1.65 -20.91
N HIS A 30 -5.10 -1.47 -21.94
CA HIS A 30 -5.48 -0.76 -23.16
C HIS A 30 -6.50 -1.56 -23.99
N ALA A 31 -6.39 -2.89 -24.02
CA ALA A 31 -7.39 -3.74 -24.69
C ALA A 31 -8.76 -3.60 -24.01
N ALA A 32 -8.82 -3.59 -22.67
CA ALA A 32 -10.07 -3.42 -21.94
C ALA A 32 -10.67 -2.01 -22.12
N TRP A 33 -9.82 -0.99 -22.14
CA TRP A 33 -10.23 0.41 -22.38
C TRP A 33 -10.82 0.63 -23.77
N HIS A 34 -10.36 -0.07 -24.79
CA HIS A 34 -10.87 -0.11 -26.15
C HIS A 34 -11.14 1.30 -26.72
N ASN A 35 -10.12 2.14 -26.75
CA ASN A 35 -10.20 3.53 -27.25
C ASN A 35 -11.28 4.40 -26.56
N GLY A 36 -11.55 4.16 -25.29
CA GLY A 36 -12.53 4.90 -24.50
C GLY A 36 -13.93 4.32 -24.45
N LEU A 37 -14.21 3.24 -25.16
CA LEU A 37 -15.51 2.56 -25.14
C LEU A 37 -15.74 1.75 -23.86
N HIS A 38 -14.67 1.27 -23.22
CA HIS A 38 -14.70 0.46 -21.99
C HIS A 38 -15.60 -0.79 -22.07
N ASP A 39 -15.74 -1.38 -23.25
CA ASP A 39 -16.67 -2.49 -23.54
C ASP A 39 -15.96 -3.84 -23.72
N SER A 40 -14.65 -3.90 -23.59
CA SER A 40 -13.85 -5.10 -23.86
C SER A 40 -13.25 -5.75 -22.61
N TRP A 41 -13.75 -5.44 -21.41
CA TRP A 41 -13.21 -5.93 -20.15
C TRP A 41 -13.24 -7.46 -20.05
N VAL A 42 -14.37 -8.09 -20.34
CA VAL A 42 -14.51 -9.55 -20.27
C VAL A 42 -13.59 -10.24 -21.28
N ALA A 43 -13.51 -9.70 -22.50
CA ALA A 43 -12.65 -10.26 -23.54
C ALA A 43 -11.16 -10.11 -23.21
N ALA A 44 -10.74 -8.98 -22.65
CA ALA A 44 -9.35 -8.68 -22.33
C ALA A 44 -8.87 -9.30 -21.01
N LYS A 45 -9.77 -9.50 -20.02
CA LYS A 45 -9.39 -9.81 -18.64
C LYS A 45 -10.21 -10.96 -18.02
N SER A 46 -11.08 -11.65 -18.77
CA SER A 46 -11.98 -12.72 -18.34
C SER A 46 -13.28 -12.26 -17.67
N GLN A 47 -14.19 -13.22 -17.48
CA GLN A 47 -15.48 -13.01 -16.81
C GLN A 47 -15.33 -12.55 -15.34
N GLN A 48 -14.20 -12.80 -14.71
CA GLN A 48 -13.94 -12.38 -13.33
C GLN A 48 -14.00 -10.85 -13.15
N THR A 49 -13.88 -10.07 -14.22
CA THR A 49 -14.09 -8.61 -14.19
C THR A 49 -15.51 -8.23 -13.78
N MET A 50 -16.48 -9.14 -13.85
CA MET A 50 -17.87 -8.90 -13.43
C MET A 50 -18.11 -9.26 -11.96
N ALA A 51 -17.11 -9.79 -11.27
CA ALA A 51 -17.22 -10.14 -9.85
C ALA A 51 -17.13 -8.88 -8.99
N TYR A 52 -17.82 -8.89 -7.86
CA TYR A 52 -17.80 -7.80 -6.87
C TYR A 52 -18.10 -8.33 -5.48
N PHE A 53 -17.74 -7.55 -4.48
CA PHE A 53 -18.07 -7.82 -3.09
C PHE A 53 -19.35 -7.09 -2.67
N THR A 54 -20.14 -7.74 -1.84
CA THR A 54 -21.36 -7.17 -1.25
C THR A 54 -21.08 -6.67 0.17
N SER A 55 -22.06 -6.01 0.78
CA SER A 55 -21.99 -5.59 2.19
C SER A 55 -21.90 -6.76 3.18
N GLN A 56 -22.21 -7.98 2.75
CA GLN A 56 -22.01 -9.19 3.56
C GLN A 56 -20.55 -9.67 3.54
N ASP A 57 -19.85 -9.40 2.44
CA ASP A 57 -18.46 -9.80 2.23
C ASP A 57 -17.48 -8.82 2.87
N ILE A 58 -17.75 -7.51 2.74
CA ILE A 58 -16.89 -6.42 3.23
C ILE A 58 -17.69 -5.38 4.05
N PRO A 59 -18.29 -5.79 5.17
CA PRO A 59 -19.20 -4.94 5.94
C PRO A 59 -18.54 -3.67 6.50
N TYR A 60 -17.28 -3.74 6.85
CA TYR A 60 -16.53 -2.61 7.38
C TYR A 60 -16.31 -1.52 6.33
N TYR A 61 -15.94 -1.89 5.11
CA TYR A 61 -15.77 -0.92 4.01
C TYR A 61 -17.09 -0.28 3.59
N TYR A 62 -18.18 -1.02 3.62
CA TYR A 62 -19.51 -0.42 3.41
C TYR A 62 -19.87 0.60 4.49
N ALA A 63 -19.51 0.34 5.73
CA ALA A 63 -19.70 1.28 6.81
C ALA A 63 -18.82 2.54 6.66
N LEU A 64 -17.56 2.38 6.22
CA LEU A 64 -16.70 3.51 5.90
C LEU A 64 -17.27 4.34 4.75
N ALA A 65 -17.76 3.71 3.69
CA ALA A 65 -18.37 4.38 2.56
C ALA A 65 -19.63 5.18 2.96
N GLN A 66 -20.37 4.74 3.98
CA GLN A 66 -21.51 5.45 4.52
C GLN A 66 -21.12 6.61 5.44
N ALA A 67 -19.98 6.50 6.14
CA ALA A 67 -19.52 7.49 7.11
C ALA A 67 -18.64 8.58 6.50
N PHE A 68 -17.99 8.29 5.37
CA PHE A 68 -17.01 9.17 4.74
C PHE A 68 -17.34 9.38 3.25
N THR A 69 -16.53 10.20 2.59
CA THR A 69 -16.68 10.47 1.16
C THR A 69 -16.08 9.36 0.32
N VAL A 70 -16.86 8.84 -0.61
CA VAL A 70 -16.38 7.91 -1.66
C VAL A 70 -15.95 8.71 -2.88
N CYS A 71 -14.70 8.55 -3.31
CA CYS A 71 -14.14 9.24 -4.48
C CYS A 71 -14.34 8.36 -5.73
N ASP A 72 -15.51 8.33 -6.30
CA ASP A 72 -15.88 7.50 -7.46
C ASP A 72 -15.30 8.02 -8.80
N GLY A 73 -14.87 9.27 -8.84
CA GLY A 73 -14.18 9.86 -9.98
C GLY A 73 -12.63 9.77 -9.90
N TYR A 74 -12.08 9.00 -8.96
CA TYR A 74 -10.64 8.82 -8.84
C TYR A 74 -10.12 7.74 -9.81
N HIS A 75 -9.16 8.10 -10.64
CA HIS A 75 -8.59 7.22 -11.67
C HIS A 75 -7.08 7.02 -11.48
N CYS A 76 -6.57 5.90 -11.98
CA CYS A 76 -5.13 5.69 -12.09
C CYS A 76 -4.50 6.70 -13.05
N SER A 77 -3.20 6.97 -12.87
CA SER A 77 -2.47 7.93 -13.68
C SER A 77 -2.14 7.40 -15.08
N GLN A 78 -2.06 6.08 -15.23
CA GLN A 78 -1.94 5.42 -16.52
C GLN A 78 -2.62 4.04 -16.52
N LEU A 79 -3.03 3.59 -17.70
CA LEU A 79 -3.63 2.25 -17.92
C LEU A 79 -2.53 1.20 -17.95
N GLY A 80 -1.91 0.95 -16.82
CA GLY A 80 -0.78 0.05 -16.67
C GLY A 80 -0.71 -0.53 -15.25
N PRO A 81 0.37 -1.26 -14.95
CA PRO A 81 0.52 -1.97 -13.69
C PRO A 81 0.87 -1.07 -12.50
N THR A 82 1.15 -1.70 -11.38
CA THR A 82 1.31 -1.05 -10.06
C THR A 82 2.48 -0.07 -10.00
N ASN A 83 3.69 -0.50 -10.38
CA ASN A 83 4.89 0.32 -10.16
C ASN A 83 4.86 1.65 -10.92
N PRO A 84 4.51 1.72 -12.22
CA PRO A 84 4.38 3.00 -12.91
C PRO A 84 3.36 3.94 -12.26
N ASN A 85 2.20 3.43 -11.81
CA ASN A 85 1.21 4.25 -11.10
C ASN A 85 1.73 4.73 -9.74
N ARG A 86 2.53 3.94 -9.03
CA ARG A 86 3.20 4.37 -7.80
C ARG A 86 4.32 5.39 -8.06
N LEU A 87 5.00 5.33 -9.21
CA LEU A 87 5.92 6.41 -9.59
C LEU A 87 5.18 7.75 -9.74
N TYR A 88 3.98 7.74 -10.32
CA TYR A 88 3.13 8.95 -10.35
C TYR A 88 2.78 9.46 -8.96
N LEU A 89 2.47 8.57 -8.01
CA LEU A 89 2.21 8.95 -6.61
C LEU A 89 3.39 9.72 -6.01
N TRP A 90 4.61 9.27 -6.29
CA TRP A 90 5.81 9.86 -5.69
C TRP A 90 6.34 11.09 -6.43
N THR A 91 6.03 11.26 -7.71
CA THR A 91 6.74 12.24 -8.53
C THR A 91 5.88 12.98 -9.54
N GLY A 92 4.63 12.55 -9.75
CA GLY A 92 3.77 13.08 -10.81
C GLY A 92 4.12 12.62 -12.21
N CYS A 93 5.06 11.66 -12.37
CA CYS A 93 5.43 11.07 -13.64
C CYS A 93 5.92 9.63 -13.49
N CYS A 94 6.09 8.90 -14.58
CA CYS A 94 6.60 7.53 -14.59
C CYS A 94 7.92 7.39 -15.36
N GLY A 95 8.84 8.32 -15.18
CA GLY A 95 10.16 8.31 -15.81
C GLY A 95 10.26 9.07 -17.14
N ASN A 96 9.19 9.68 -17.61
CA ASN A 96 9.17 10.50 -18.83
C ASN A 96 9.73 11.92 -18.62
N VAL A 97 10.75 12.04 -17.77
CA VAL A 97 11.44 13.30 -17.51
C VAL A 97 12.46 13.55 -18.62
N ALA A 98 12.52 14.78 -19.10
CA ALA A 98 13.48 15.21 -20.12
C ALA A 98 13.44 14.37 -21.42
N GLY A 99 12.26 13.85 -21.79
CA GLY A 99 12.08 13.09 -23.03
C GLY A 99 12.46 11.60 -22.97
N ALA A 100 12.72 11.08 -21.76
CA ALA A 100 12.90 9.65 -21.58
C ALA A 100 11.61 8.87 -21.85
N THR A 101 11.72 7.59 -22.20
CA THR A 101 10.57 6.72 -22.41
C THR A 101 9.87 6.45 -21.09
N PRO A 102 8.55 6.61 -21.01
CA PRO A 102 7.78 6.26 -19.80
C PRO A 102 7.93 4.80 -19.44
N HIS A 103 7.98 4.52 -18.15
CA HIS A 103 7.89 3.15 -17.65
C HIS A 103 6.45 2.63 -17.76
N ILE A 104 6.26 1.43 -18.27
CA ILE A 104 4.96 0.83 -18.54
C ILE A 104 4.80 -0.58 -17.95
N ASP A 105 5.78 -1.06 -17.21
CA ASP A 105 5.78 -2.39 -16.56
C ASP A 105 6.11 -2.30 -15.08
N ASN A 106 6.08 -3.43 -14.38
CA ASN A 106 6.42 -3.51 -12.96
C ASN A 106 7.93 -3.66 -12.68
N GLY A 107 8.78 -3.27 -13.59
CA GLY A 107 10.22 -3.29 -13.36
C GLY A 107 10.68 -2.39 -12.23
N THR A 108 11.90 -2.59 -11.78
CA THR A 108 12.61 -1.69 -10.88
C THR A 108 13.55 -0.82 -11.70
N TYR A 109 13.47 0.48 -11.55
CA TYR A 109 14.03 1.39 -12.56
C TYR A 109 15.26 2.15 -12.09
N GLY A 110 15.69 1.99 -10.80
CA GLY A 110 16.77 2.81 -10.26
C GLY A 110 16.48 4.30 -10.44
N ALA A 111 15.25 4.70 -10.17
CA ALA A 111 14.76 6.04 -10.39
C ALA A 111 15.64 7.09 -9.65
N ASN A 112 15.92 8.23 -10.29
CA ASN A 112 16.85 9.21 -9.75
C ASN A 112 16.38 10.67 -9.84
N TRP A 113 15.12 10.89 -10.19
CA TRP A 113 14.51 12.24 -10.18
C TRP A 113 13.83 12.54 -8.86
N THR A 114 13.56 13.83 -8.61
CA THR A 114 13.04 14.33 -7.32
C THR A 114 11.66 13.76 -6.97
N THR A 115 11.52 13.32 -5.73
CA THR A 115 10.31 12.72 -5.17
C THR A 115 9.51 13.69 -4.31
N LEU A 116 8.26 13.35 -4.02
CA LEU A 116 7.40 14.12 -3.11
C LEU A 116 8.00 14.26 -1.70
N PRO A 117 8.53 13.21 -1.02
CA PRO A 117 9.16 13.40 0.29
C PRO A 117 10.34 14.37 0.28
N GLU A 118 11.16 14.41 -0.79
CA GLU A 118 12.22 15.44 -0.90
C GLU A 118 11.64 16.86 -0.98
N ARG A 119 10.52 17.03 -1.69
CA ARG A 119 9.81 18.32 -1.78
C ARG A 119 9.18 18.71 -0.46
N LEU A 120 8.61 17.75 0.28
CA LEU A 120 8.05 17.97 1.62
C LEU A 120 9.16 18.43 2.59
N ASN A 121 10.33 17.79 2.57
CA ASN A 121 11.49 18.23 3.36
C ASN A 121 11.90 19.67 3.00
N ALA A 122 11.98 19.99 1.71
CA ALA A 122 12.34 21.34 1.27
C ALA A 122 11.31 22.40 1.68
N ALA A 123 10.05 22.01 1.85
CA ALA A 123 8.95 22.87 2.30
C ALA A 123 8.79 22.90 3.83
N GLY A 124 9.58 22.15 4.59
CA GLY A 124 9.45 22.04 6.05
C GLY A 124 8.19 21.28 6.49
N VAL A 125 7.61 20.47 5.62
CA VAL A 125 6.44 19.64 5.92
C VAL A 125 6.90 18.31 6.49
N SER A 126 6.42 17.95 7.67
CA SER A 126 6.78 16.68 8.32
C SER A 126 6.07 15.50 7.65
N TRP A 127 6.78 14.40 7.51
CA TRP A 127 6.25 13.17 6.91
C TRP A 127 6.90 11.92 7.49
N LYS A 128 6.21 10.76 7.35
CA LYS A 128 6.69 9.47 7.84
C LYS A 128 6.01 8.32 7.11
N PHE A 129 6.72 7.19 6.98
CA PHE A 129 6.13 5.90 6.64
C PHE A 129 5.89 5.08 7.90
N TYR A 130 4.76 4.38 7.94
CA TYR A 130 4.40 3.40 8.96
C TYR A 130 4.28 2.03 8.31
N GLN A 131 5.15 1.13 8.68
CA GLN A 131 5.26 -0.21 8.07
C GLN A 131 5.97 -1.16 9.02
N ASP A 132 5.82 -2.47 8.82
CA ASP A 132 6.73 -3.43 9.42
C ASP A 132 7.93 -3.62 8.49
N ARG A 133 9.11 -3.40 9.00
CA ARG A 133 10.34 -3.49 8.20
C ARG A 133 10.79 -4.92 7.92
N GLY A 134 10.26 -5.93 8.65
CA GLY A 134 10.63 -7.31 8.49
C GLY A 134 12.15 -7.51 8.56
N GLN A 135 12.74 -8.02 7.48
CA GLN A 135 14.19 -8.22 7.36
C GLN A 135 14.97 -6.90 7.14
N GLY A 136 14.29 -5.81 6.92
CA GLY A 136 14.85 -4.51 6.56
C GLY A 136 14.33 -4.06 5.20
N LEU A 137 14.14 -2.76 5.02
CA LEU A 137 13.54 -2.19 3.80
C LEU A 137 14.51 -2.18 2.62
N ASP A 138 15.78 -2.28 2.90
CA ASP A 138 16.89 -2.37 1.97
C ASP A 138 17.41 -3.81 1.80
N HIS A 139 16.69 -4.79 2.36
CA HIS A 139 17.12 -6.18 2.32
C HIS A 139 17.05 -6.73 0.90
N GLY A 140 18.21 -7.21 0.45
CA GLY A 140 18.40 -7.62 -0.93
C GLY A 140 18.61 -6.42 -1.86
N SER A 141 19.41 -6.58 -2.86
CA SER A 141 19.70 -5.56 -3.88
C SER A 141 18.53 -5.28 -4.80
N GLY A 142 17.39 -5.89 -4.54
CA GLY A 142 16.22 -5.84 -5.39
C GLY A 142 15.18 -4.87 -4.85
N PHE A 143 15.23 -3.63 -5.29
CA PHE A 143 14.09 -2.74 -5.17
C PHE A 143 12.90 -3.41 -5.82
N GLY A 144 11.85 -3.69 -5.03
CA GLY A 144 10.66 -4.35 -5.55
C GLY A 144 10.88 -5.81 -6.00
N GLU A 145 12.00 -6.42 -5.70
CA GLU A 145 12.06 -7.87 -5.75
C GLU A 145 11.22 -8.42 -4.61
N TYR A 146 10.10 -8.99 -4.98
CA TYR A 146 9.39 -9.90 -4.11
C TYR A 146 10.40 -10.94 -3.64
N PRO A 147 10.47 -11.29 -2.35
CA PRO A 147 11.27 -12.40 -1.91
C PRO A 147 10.87 -13.63 -2.71
N THR A 148 11.64 -13.93 -3.73
CA THR A 148 11.42 -15.11 -4.56
C THR A 148 11.89 -16.31 -3.77
N GLY A 149 10.97 -17.09 -3.29
CA GLY A 149 11.32 -18.35 -2.66
C GLY A 149 11.11 -18.39 -1.15
N GLY A 150 9.89 -18.40 -0.77
CA GLY A 150 9.44 -19.20 0.38
C GLY A 150 9.96 -18.86 1.74
N GLY A 151 10.24 -17.64 2.00
CA GLY A 151 10.64 -17.29 3.36
C GLY A 151 10.86 -15.80 3.44
N GLY A 152 10.34 -15.17 4.36
CA GLY A 152 10.61 -13.81 4.64
C GLY A 152 9.33 -13.01 4.68
N ASP A 153 9.39 -11.78 4.36
CA ASP A 153 8.46 -10.70 4.60
C ASP A 153 7.11 -10.79 3.84
N LEU A 154 6.65 -12.02 3.53
CA LEU A 154 5.54 -12.22 2.60
C LEU A 154 4.20 -12.52 3.23
N TRP A 155 4.15 -12.75 4.52
CA TRP A 155 2.95 -13.32 5.12
C TRP A 155 2.20 -12.31 5.98
N TRP A 156 2.20 -12.53 7.29
CA TRP A 156 1.41 -11.74 8.22
C TRP A 156 2.06 -10.43 8.63
N ASN A 157 3.38 -10.40 8.68
CA ASN A 157 4.18 -9.26 9.08
C ASN A 157 5.32 -9.07 8.07
N GLY A 158 5.97 -7.93 8.14
CA GLY A 158 7.07 -7.59 7.25
C GLY A 158 6.65 -6.72 6.07
N ASN A 159 7.64 -6.27 5.31
CA ASN A 159 7.42 -5.40 4.16
C ASN A 159 7.13 -6.23 2.91
N TYR A 160 6.05 -5.92 2.23
CA TYR A 160 5.69 -6.56 0.96
C TYR A 160 6.40 -5.94 -0.26
N GLY A 161 7.18 -4.89 -0.07
CA GLY A 161 7.79 -4.14 -1.19
C GLY A 161 6.86 -3.07 -1.78
N ASP A 162 5.73 -2.80 -1.16
CA ASP A 162 4.78 -1.80 -1.63
C ASP A 162 5.19 -0.36 -1.34
N ASN A 163 6.24 -0.13 -0.55
CA ASN A 163 6.85 1.17 -0.41
C ASN A 163 7.80 1.45 -1.57
N THR A 164 7.25 1.70 -2.74
CA THR A 164 8.02 1.87 -3.97
C THR A 164 8.84 3.17 -4.04
N VAL A 165 8.74 4.07 -3.05
CA VAL A 165 9.70 5.19 -2.92
C VAL A 165 11.14 4.67 -2.80
N LEU A 166 11.29 3.46 -2.24
CA LEU A 166 12.58 2.79 -2.10
C LEU A 166 13.20 2.36 -3.45
N ASN A 167 12.44 2.39 -4.55
CA ASN A 167 12.95 2.19 -5.91
C ASN A 167 13.79 3.38 -6.40
N PHE A 168 13.76 4.50 -5.68
CA PHE A 168 14.58 5.66 -6.00
C PHE A 168 15.95 5.55 -5.34
N ALA A 169 17.01 5.74 -6.11
CA ALA A 169 18.39 5.64 -5.67
C ALA A 169 18.69 6.51 -4.44
N ARG A 170 18.00 7.65 -4.30
CA ARG A 170 18.18 8.59 -3.18
C ARG A 170 17.81 7.97 -1.82
N TYR A 171 16.95 6.97 -1.77
CA TYR A 171 16.54 6.32 -0.52
C TYR A 171 17.35 5.07 -0.18
N GLN A 172 18.26 4.70 -1.05
CA GLN A 172 19.14 3.55 -0.83
C GLN A 172 20.30 3.94 0.08
N ASN A 173 20.60 3.07 1.04
CA ASN A 173 21.75 3.26 1.96
C ASN A 173 21.74 4.61 2.68
N LEU A 174 20.59 5.06 3.18
CA LEU A 174 20.48 6.30 3.92
C LEU A 174 21.35 6.26 5.18
N ALA A 175 22.16 7.30 5.36
CA ALA A 175 22.93 7.47 6.57
C ALA A 175 22.04 7.79 7.78
N ALA A 176 22.51 7.47 8.98
CA ALA A 176 21.84 7.89 10.21
C ALA A 176 21.73 9.43 10.23
N GLY A 177 20.52 9.94 10.44
CA GLY A 177 20.25 11.38 10.46
C GLY A 177 20.00 12.01 9.08
N ASP A 178 20.03 11.24 7.99
CA ASP A 178 19.57 11.74 6.69
C ASP A 178 18.11 12.20 6.78
N PRO A 179 17.75 13.37 6.26
CA PRO A 179 16.38 13.90 6.33
C PRO A 179 15.34 13.00 5.60
N LEU A 180 15.77 12.07 4.75
CA LEU A 180 14.89 11.08 4.11
C LEU A 180 14.80 9.76 4.89
N ALA A 181 15.51 9.62 6.02
CA ALA A 181 15.44 8.43 6.87
C ALA A 181 14.02 8.06 7.36
N PRO A 182 13.04 8.98 7.50
CA PRO A 182 11.66 8.61 7.78
C PRO A 182 11.02 7.63 6.78
N ALA A 183 11.54 7.52 5.55
CA ALA A 183 11.13 6.50 4.59
C ALA A 183 11.44 5.06 5.07
N LEU A 184 12.44 4.92 5.94
CA LEU A 184 12.85 3.63 6.52
C LEU A 184 12.22 3.39 7.89
N ASN A 185 11.34 4.29 8.35
CA ASN A 185 10.71 4.18 9.66
C ASN A 185 9.70 3.04 9.70
N GLY A 186 9.62 2.39 10.85
CA GLY A 186 8.63 1.35 11.10
C GLY A 186 9.02 0.44 12.26
N THR A 187 8.10 -0.42 12.66
CA THR A 187 8.35 -1.51 13.60
C THR A 187 9.13 -2.64 12.92
N GLN A 188 9.82 -3.42 13.73
CA GLN A 188 10.42 -4.68 13.30
C GLN A 188 10.00 -5.76 14.29
N ILE A 189 8.81 -6.30 14.07
CA ILE A 189 8.22 -7.28 15.00
C ILE A 189 8.58 -8.72 14.64
N ASP A 190 8.86 -8.98 13.39
CA ASP A 190 9.39 -10.25 12.93
C ASP A 190 10.42 -10.02 11.81
N PRO A 191 11.71 -10.19 12.09
CA PRO A 191 12.77 -9.99 11.09
C PRO A 191 12.73 -10.98 9.93
N LYS A 192 11.92 -12.03 10.01
CA LYS A 192 11.76 -13.01 8.92
C LYS A 192 10.41 -12.88 8.20
N GLY A 193 9.52 -11.97 8.63
CA GLY A 193 8.20 -11.81 8.04
C GLY A 193 7.23 -12.99 8.26
N ASN A 194 7.57 -13.93 9.14
CA ASN A 194 6.73 -15.11 9.41
C ASN A 194 5.78 -14.94 10.58
N GLY A 195 5.62 -13.73 11.09
CA GLY A 195 5.04 -13.42 12.37
C GLY A 195 3.69 -14.02 12.72
N THR A 196 3.14 -13.56 13.80
CA THR A 196 1.83 -13.99 14.28
C THR A 196 0.74 -13.28 13.49
N PRO A 197 -0.28 -14.01 12.98
CA PRO A 197 -1.45 -13.39 12.36
C PRO A 197 -2.11 -12.37 13.31
N TYR A 198 -2.54 -11.24 12.74
CA TYR A 198 -3.24 -10.17 13.46
C TYR A 198 -2.46 -9.57 14.64
N ASP A 199 -1.16 -9.44 14.46
CA ASP A 199 -0.27 -8.85 15.46
C ASP A 199 -0.45 -7.32 15.53
N THR A 200 -1.04 -6.85 16.62
CA THR A 200 -1.31 -5.42 16.83
C THR A 200 -0.05 -4.57 17.01
N ARG A 201 1.13 -5.20 17.20
CA ARG A 201 2.41 -4.47 17.25
C ARG A 201 2.74 -3.78 15.93
N LEU A 202 2.11 -4.16 14.81
CA LEU A 202 2.19 -3.44 13.53
C LEU A 202 1.89 -1.94 13.67
N PHE A 203 1.03 -1.57 14.61
CA PHE A 203 0.54 -0.20 14.77
C PHE A 203 1.27 0.59 15.86
N GLN A 204 2.25 0.01 16.57
CA GLN A 204 2.91 0.64 17.73
C GLN A 204 3.47 2.03 17.43
N GLN A 205 4.12 2.22 16.28
CA GLN A 205 4.69 3.51 15.89
C GLN A 205 3.60 4.56 15.66
N LEU A 206 2.54 4.19 14.94
CA LEU A 206 1.40 5.07 14.68
C LEU A 206 0.71 5.45 15.99
N GLN A 207 0.42 4.45 16.84
CA GLN A 207 -0.23 4.65 18.14
C GLN A 207 0.59 5.58 19.05
N ALA A 208 1.91 5.40 19.09
CA ALA A 208 2.79 6.25 19.87
C ALA A 208 2.79 7.70 19.36
N ASP A 209 2.89 7.91 18.06
CA ASP A 209 2.88 9.25 17.48
C ASP A 209 1.53 9.97 17.70
N VAL A 210 0.42 9.24 17.58
CA VAL A 210 -0.92 9.79 17.88
C VAL A 210 -1.06 10.13 19.37
N ALA A 211 -0.67 9.22 20.26
CA ALA A 211 -0.79 9.43 21.70
C ALA A 211 0.05 10.63 22.19
N ASN A 212 1.20 10.85 21.56
CA ASN A 212 2.11 11.94 21.91
C ASN A 212 1.83 13.27 21.16
N GLY A 213 0.84 13.31 20.26
CA GLY A 213 0.58 14.48 19.42
C GLY A 213 1.72 14.79 18.43
N THR A 214 2.45 13.75 18.01
CA THR A 214 3.60 13.86 17.09
C THR A 214 3.34 13.23 15.73
N LEU A 215 2.07 12.97 15.41
CA LEU A 215 1.69 12.49 14.08
C LEU A 215 2.17 13.50 13.02
N PRO A 216 2.93 13.09 11.99
CA PRO A 216 3.40 14.02 10.97
C PRO A 216 2.26 14.51 10.07
N GLN A 217 2.46 15.64 9.42
CA GLN A 217 1.49 16.24 8.51
C GLN A 217 1.14 15.34 7.32
N VAL A 218 2.08 14.51 6.88
CA VAL A 218 1.86 13.50 5.84
C VAL A 218 2.31 12.14 6.32
N SER A 219 1.39 11.19 6.30
CA SER A 219 1.63 9.81 6.74
C SER A 219 1.30 8.82 5.64
N TRP A 220 2.22 7.93 5.33
CA TRP A 220 1.96 6.78 4.47
C TRP A 220 1.99 5.51 5.29
N ILE A 221 0.97 4.70 5.15
CA ILE A 221 0.83 3.45 5.89
C ILE A 221 0.89 2.30 4.89
N VAL A 222 1.85 1.41 5.07
CA VAL A 222 2.11 0.29 4.15
C VAL A 222 1.79 -1.02 4.85
N ALA A 223 0.77 -1.71 4.35
CA ALA A 223 0.34 -2.98 4.91
C ALA A 223 1.30 -4.11 4.53
N PRO A 224 1.54 -5.07 5.43
CA PRO A 224 2.12 -6.36 5.06
C PRO A 224 1.23 -7.13 4.08
N TYR A 225 1.81 -8.10 3.37
CA TYR A 225 1.14 -8.80 2.28
C TYR A 225 -0.22 -9.39 2.66
N ALA A 226 -0.31 -10.03 3.82
CA ALA A 226 -1.54 -10.67 4.28
C ALA A 226 -2.71 -9.69 4.53
N TYR A 227 -2.42 -8.41 4.70
CA TYR A 227 -3.41 -7.35 4.98
C TYR A 227 -3.55 -6.35 3.82
N SER A 228 -2.79 -6.53 2.75
CA SER A 228 -2.77 -5.62 1.59
C SER A 228 -3.95 -5.81 0.64
N GLU A 229 -4.73 -6.88 0.82
CA GLU A 229 -5.80 -7.32 -0.09
C GLU A 229 -5.30 -7.66 -1.50
N HIS A 230 -3.99 -7.85 -1.66
CA HIS A 230 -3.46 -8.38 -2.90
C HIS A 230 -4.17 -9.71 -3.24
N PRO A 231 -4.46 -10.00 -4.51
CA PRO A 231 -5.11 -11.25 -4.92
C PRO A 231 -4.55 -12.48 -4.21
N SER A 232 -5.43 -13.35 -3.80
CA SER A 232 -5.22 -14.54 -2.95
C SER A 232 -5.16 -14.26 -1.43
N TRP A 233 -5.35 -13.04 -0.97
CA TRP A 233 -5.55 -12.72 0.44
C TRP A 233 -6.97 -12.24 0.70
N ALA A 234 -7.48 -12.58 1.88
CA ALA A 234 -8.86 -12.25 2.26
C ALA A 234 -9.01 -10.74 2.53
N THR A 235 -10.08 -10.15 2.01
CA THR A 235 -10.43 -8.74 2.25
C THR A 235 -10.66 -8.42 3.73
N SER A 236 -11.11 -9.41 4.52
CA SER A 236 -11.24 -9.27 5.98
C SER A 236 -9.91 -8.96 6.69
N GLY A 237 -8.79 -9.36 6.11
CA GLY A 237 -7.46 -8.98 6.60
C GLY A 237 -7.20 -7.49 6.44
N GLY A 238 -7.54 -6.93 5.28
CA GLY A 238 -7.47 -5.48 5.03
C GLY A 238 -8.45 -4.69 5.90
N GLU A 239 -9.70 -5.16 6.04
CA GLU A 239 -10.67 -4.53 6.94
C GLU A 239 -10.16 -4.46 8.39
N TRP A 240 -9.57 -5.56 8.90
CA TRP A 240 -8.94 -5.57 10.21
C TRP A 240 -7.79 -4.55 10.30
N TYR A 241 -6.94 -4.50 9.28
CA TYR A 241 -5.79 -3.59 9.25
C TYR A 241 -6.24 -2.13 9.27
N VAL A 242 -7.17 -1.75 8.40
CA VAL A 242 -7.71 -0.39 8.32
C VAL A 242 -8.47 -0.01 9.59
N SER A 243 -9.21 -0.95 10.21
CA SER A 243 -9.92 -0.67 11.46
C SER A 243 -8.97 -0.32 12.61
N ASN A 244 -7.82 -1.03 12.71
CA ASN A 244 -6.82 -0.71 13.74
C ASN A 244 -6.13 0.65 13.49
N ILE A 245 -5.96 1.07 12.23
CA ILE A 245 -5.45 2.40 11.90
C ILE A 245 -6.45 3.47 12.37
N LEU A 246 -7.72 3.31 12.07
CA LEU A 246 -8.74 4.27 12.50
C LEU A 246 -8.91 4.29 14.02
N ASP A 247 -8.86 3.14 14.69
CA ASP A 247 -8.85 3.06 16.15
C ASP A 247 -7.66 3.85 16.75
N ALA A 248 -6.48 3.72 16.14
CA ALA A 248 -5.30 4.46 16.58
C ALA A 248 -5.48 5.98 16.39
N LEU A 249 -5.96 6.43 15.23
CA LEU A 249 -6.16 7.85 14.93
C LEU A 249 -7.23 8.48 15.81
N THR A 250 -8.33 7.78 16.07
CA THR A 250 -9.44 8.27 16.89
C THR A 250 -9.16 8.22 18.39
N ALA A 251 -8.10 7.55 18.83
CA ALA A 251 -7.71 7.45 20.23
C ALA A 251 -7.31 8.81 20.84
N ASN A 252 -6.87 9.77 20.00
CA ASN A 252 -6.57 11.13 20.43
C ASN A 252 -7.50 12.11 19.68
N PRO A 253 -8.50 12.72 20.39
CA PRO A 253 -9.46 13.63 19.76
C PRO A 253 -8.82 14.87 19.11
N GLU A 254 -7.71 15.37 19.63
CA GLU A 254 -7.00 16.53 19.06
C GLU A 254 -6.35 16.19 17.73
N VAL A 255 -5.72 15.01 17.65
CA VAL A 255 -5.14 14.49 16.39
C VAL A 255 -6.24 14.18 15.37
N TRP A 256 -7.37 13.62 15.83
CA TRP A 256 -8.49 13.30 14.94
C TRP A 256 -9.18 14.54 14.36
N ALA A 257 -9.16 15.65 15.08
CA ALA A 257 -9.80 16.91 14.66
C ALA A 257 -8.88 17.81 13.81
N SER A 258 -7.61 17.48 13.69
CA SER A 258 -6.62 18.25 12.92
C SER A 258 -6.53 17.80 11.47
#